data_0c37de9268d4306a14432c6849fdc21c
#
_entry.id   0c37de9268d4306a14432c6849fdc21c
#
_cell.length_a   1.000
_cell.length_b   1.000
_cell.length_c   1.000
_cell.angle_alpha   90.00
_cell.angle_beta   90.00
_cell.angle_gamma   90.00
#
_symmetry.space_group_name_H-M   'P 1'
#
loop_
_entity.id
_entity.type
_entity.pdbx_description
1 polymer ?
#
loop_
_entity_poly.entity_id
_entity_poly.type
_entity_poly.pdbx_seq_one_letter_code
_entity_poly.pdbx_strand_id
1 'polypeptide(L)'
;MRRLIVTTALVLFAAAAASPPVSAQDGSTVSPEQELVEQYAPIMMLKAQDGPCDSEGEPYAPQSVDIVLDNPDVVLRQVGNDDPVLATAPSAADLYGLSEGFYLDFPGSAFDPGCIYEQDFDRYTGTVTGQREPLVYAHIATQVDEPDQLAVQYWFYWYFNDWNNKHESDWEGIQLLFDVGSVEEALQTEPVSAGYAQHEGGERADWDSSKLERDGSRPFVYPSAGSHASYYGSALYLGRSASEGFGCDTTDGPSVRTDPAVVLLPTSVSGPDDDLAWLGFNGRWGERQNGPFNGPTGPRDKERWTNPVDWHDELRDASVVVPSGDSQGDVIINAFCGVVAAGSGALITFQTSPLTLVVMAAVLFFVAKWLIGRTVWNEVSAVPMVARRRAGEIIRAAADSYRRRAGVLITIGQVYHPAAAGVGLLAALLQSLALFRQLTGGSGTASGRGFLFALRGG
;
A
#
# COMPACT_ATOMS: atom_id res chain seq x y z
N MET A 1 30.22 18.32 94.97
CA MET A 1 29.81 19.46 94.12
C MET A 1 29.13 18.89 92.86
N ARG A 2 27.79 18.81 92.88
CA ARG A 2 27.00 18.31 91.73
C ARG A 2 26.39 19.55 91.07
N ARG A 3 26.72 19.73 89.79
CA ARG A 3 26.11 20.77 88.94
C ARG A 3 24.84 20.21 88.27
N LEU A 4 23.74 20.90 88.56
CA LEU A 4 22.43 20.65 87.96
C LEU A 4 22.40 21.34 86.58
N ILE A 5 22.14 20.60 85.57
CA ILE A 5 21.88 21.13 84.20
C ILE A 5 20.36 21.13 84.01
N VAL A 6 19.81 22.32 83.89
CA VAL A 6 18.41 22.52 83.53
C VAL A 6 18.31 22.58 82.01
N THR A 7 17.61 21.59 81.40
CA THR A 7 17.33 21.57 79.95
C THR A 7 15.95 22.19 79.74
N THR A 8 15.93 23.35 79.12
CA THR A 8 14.70 24.03 78.73
C THR A 8 14.23 23.43 77.40
N ALA A 9 13.08 22.75 77.39
CA ALA A 9 12.44 22.22 76.17
C ALA A 9 11.62 23.35 75.50
N LEU A 10 11.98 23.72 74.29
CA LEU A 10 11.24 24.63 73.43
C LEU A 10 10.20 23.83 72.63
N VAL A 11 8.91 24.02 72.95
CA VAL A 11 7.82 23.43 72.21
C VAL A 11 7.47 24.37 71.03
N LEU A 12 7.82 23.96 69.80
CA LEU A 12 7.39 24.63 68.60
C LEU A 12 6.01 24.09 68.22
N PHE A 13 4.99 24.92 68.30
CA PHE A 13 3.70 24.66 67.65
C PHE A 13 3.84 24.91 66.16
N ALA A 14 3.85 23.85 65.38
CA ALA A 14 3.65 23.91 63.88
C ALA A 14 2.17 24.06 63.62
N ALA A 15 1.74 25.26 63.21
CA ALA A 15 0.41 25.46 62.64
C ALA A 15 0.36 24.76 61.23
N ALA A 16 -0.30 23.64 61.16
CA ALA A 16 -0.63 23.01 59.89
C ALA A 16 -1.66 23.87 59.15
N ALA A 17 -1.23 24.61 58.14
CA ALA A 17 -2.11 25.23 57.18
C ALA A 17 -2.76 24.10 56.38
N ALA A 18 -4.04 23.87 56.57
CA ALA A 18 -4.86 22.98 55.73
C ALA A 18 -4.91 23.61 54.34
N SER A 19 -4.24 23.03 53.37
CA SER A 19 -4.43 23.32 51.97
C SER A 19 -5.87 22.92 51.60
N PRO A 20 -6.60 23.76 50.83
CA PRO A 20 -7.91 23.35 50.34
C PRO A 20 -7.77 22.10 49.46
N PRO A 21 -8.77 21.22 49.42
CA PRO A 21 -8.73 20.08 48.54
C PRO A 21 -8.63 20.62 47.11
N VAL A 22 -7.57 20.25 46.41
CA VAL A 22 -7.49 20.39 44.95
C VAL A 22 -8.63 19.53 44.43
N SER A 23 -9.68 20.19 43.91
CA SER A 23 -10.69 19.54 43.16
C SER A 23 -9.98 18.91 41.96
N ALA A 24 -9.83 17.62 41.99
CA ALA A 24 -9.56 16.84 40.78
C ALA A 24 -10.82 16.96 39.90
N GLN A 25 -10.85 17.98 39.07
CA GLN A 25 -11.70 18.10 37.90
C GLN A 25 -10.77 18.16 36.70
N ASP A 26 -10.39 16.98 36.21
CA ASP A 26 -10.17 16.75 34.79
C ASP A 26 -10.62 15.34 34.51
N GLY A 27 -11.93 15.15 34.54
CA GLY A 27 -12.57 14.20 33.67
C GLY A 27 -12.61 14.86 32.31
N SER A 28 -11.55 14.75 31.50
CA SER A 28 -11.64 14.99 30.09
C SER A 28 -12.65 13.96 29.56
N THR A 29 -13.87 14.40 29.32
CA THR A 29 -14.83 13.57 28.60
C THR A 29 -14.23 13.31 27.23
N VAL A 30 -13.92 12.05 26.93
CA VAL A 30 -13.50 11.61 25.59
C VAL A 30 -14.53 12.16 24.59
N SER A 31 -14.10 12.76 23.49
CA SER A 31 -15.04 13.26 22.50
C SER A 31 -15.78 12.10 21.83
N PRO A 32 -17.02 12.30 21.34
CA PRO A 32 -17.75 11.24 20.61
C PRO A 32 -16.96 10.69 19.42
N GLU A 33 -16.20 11.54 18.74
CA GLU A 33 -15.34 11.13 17.62
C GLU A 33 -14.21 10.21 18.11
N GLN A 34 -13.56 10.55 19.22
CA GLN A 34 -12.51 9.71 19.79
C GLN A 34 -13.08 8.38 20.29
N GLU A 35 -14.26 8.41 20.93
CA GLU A 35 -14.97 7.20 21.36
C GLU A 35 -15.28 6.28 20.18
N LEU A 36 -15.78 6.83 19.08
CA LEU A 36 -16.12 6.06 17.87
C LEU A 36 -14.87 5.40 17.27
N VAL A 37 -13.78 6.14 17.11
CA VAL A 37 -12.57 5.58 16.50
C VAL A 37 -11.84 4.57 17.40
N GLU A 38 -11.95 4.71 18.74
CA GLU A 38 -11.42 3.71 19.67
C GLU A 38 -12.28 2.45 19.71
N GLN A 39 -13.60 2.58 19.61
CA GLN A 39 -14.54 1.45 19.58
C GLN A 39 -14.25 0.47 18.43
N TYR A 40 -13.87 0.99 17.28
CA TYR A 40 -13.65 0.20 16.07
C TYR A 40 -12.16 0.09 15.68
N ALA A 41 -11.25 0.46 16.59
CA ALA A 41 -9.81 0.41 16.34
C ALA A 41 -9.36 -0.98 15.83
N PRO A 42 -8.66 -1.06 14.68
CA PRO A 42 -8.28 -2.34 14.10
C PRO A 42 -7.27 -3.07 14.96
N ILE A 43 -7.27 -4.39 14.82
CA ILE A 43 -6.26 -5.29 15.39
C ILE A 43 -5.39 -5.76 14.24
N MET A 44 -4.09 -5.48 14.30
CA MET A 44 -3.16 -5.87 13.25
C MET A 44 -2.61 -7.27 13.50
N MET A 45 -2.60 -8.11 12.48
CA MET A 45 -2.02 -9.44 12.48
C MET A 45 -0.77 -9.44 11.60
N LEU A 46 0.36 -9.00 12.16
CA LEU A 46 1.62 -8.86 11.44
C LEU A 46 2.25 -10.24 11.21
N LYS A 47 2.66 -10.53 10.00
CA LYS A 47 3.37 -11.78 9.69
C LYS A 47 4.69 -11.81 10.46
N ALA A 48 4.89 -12.87 11.26
CA ALA A 48 6.09 -12.99 12.10
C ALA A 48 7.35 -13.16 11.23
N GLN A 49 8.42 -12.47 11.62
CA GLN A 49 9.76 -12.74 11.11
C GLN A 49 10.41 -13.89 11.87
N ASP A 50 11.18 -14.73 11.19
CA ASP A 50 12.01 -15.77 11.84
C ASP A 50 13.29 -15.19 12.46
N GLY A 51 13.73 -14.03 12.01
CA GLY A 51 14.87 -13.30 12.55
C GLY A 51 15.12 -11.98 11.83
N PRO A 52 16.03 -11.15 12.32
CA PRO A 52 16.34 -9.87 11.69
C PRO A 52 16.73 -10.04 10.22
N CYS A 53 16.24 -9.14 9.39
CA CYS A 53 16.49 -9.12 7.93
C CYS A 53 15.94 -10.35 7.18
N ASP A 54 14.95 -11.02 7.74
CA ASP A 54 14.21 -12.05 7.04
C ASP A 54 13.18 -11.42 6.10
N SER A 55 13.35 -11.67 4.82
CA SER A 55 12.48 -11.10 3.76
C SER A 55 11.11 -11.76 3.66
N GLU A 56 10.84 -12.81 4.44
CA GLU A 56 9.55 -13.51 4.40
C GLU A 56 8.57 -13.03 5.48
N GLY A 57 9.06 -12.33 6.52
CA GLY A 57 8.27 -11.72 7.58
C GLY A 57 8.02 -10.24 7.38
N GLU A 58 7.26 -9.63 8.30
CA GLU A 58 7.02 -8.19 8.34
C GLU A 58 7.84 -7.56 9.48
N PRO A 59 8.90 -6.80 9.16
CA PRO A 59 9.75 -6.18 10.19
C PRO A 59 9.12 -4.92 10.78
N TYR A 60 8.18 -4.31 10.06
CA TYR A 60 7.61 -3.03 10.46
C TYR A 60 6.27 -3.21 11.15
N ALA A 61 5.99 -2.35 12.12
CA ALA A 61 4.64 -2.13 12.62
C ALA A 61 4.20 -0.72 12.21
N PRO A 62 2.89 -0.46 12.03
CA PRO A 62 2.43 0.90 11.77
C PRO A 62 2.85 1.82 12.92
N GLN A 63 3.35 3.01 12.59
CA GLN A 63 3.98 3.94 13.53
C GLN A 63 3.48 5.37 13.35
N SER A 64 3.80 6.21 14.35
CA SER A 64 3.72 7.66 14.19
C SER A 64 4.67 8.13 13.09
N VAL A 65 4.24 9.13 12.34
CA VAL A 65 5.12 9.85 11.38
C VAL A 65 6.30 10.53 12.07
N ASP A 66 6.28 10.66 13.40
CA ASP A 66 7.40 11.19 14.17
C ASP A 66 8.67 10.35 14.02
N ILE A 67 8.56 9.12 13.52
CA ILE A 67 9.74 8.32 13.20
C ILE A 67 10.61 8.96 12.10
N VAL A 68 10.03 9.80 11.27
CA VAL A 68 10.71 10.52 10.18
C VAL A 68 10.77 12.03 10.43
N LEU A 69 9.90 12.58 11.26
CA LEU A 69 9.93 13.99 11.65
C LEU A 69 10.94 14.20 12.77
N ASP A 70 11.63 15.35 12.73
CA ASP A 70 12.73 15.68 13.66
C ASP A 70 13.83 14.62 13.72
N ASN A 71 13.84 13.70 12.76
CA ASN A 71 14.83 12.65 12.64
C ASN A 71 16.10 13.21 11.98
N PRO A 72 17.26 13.21 12.66
CA PRO A 72 18.48 13.84 12.16
C PRO A 72 19.05 13.20 10.89
N ASP A 73 18.64 11.99 10.57
CA ASP A 73 19.11 11.25 9.40
C ASP A 73 18.16 11.38 8.20
N VAL A 74 16.99 11.98 8.38
CA VAL A 74 16.00 12.27 7.31
C VAL A 74 16.20 13.69 6.80
N VAL A 75 16.10 13.88 5.49
CA VAL A 75 16.20 15.20 4.87
C VAL A 75 14.97 15.50 4.03
N LEU A 76 14.61 16.77 3.96
CA LEU A 76 13.62 17.31 3.03
C LEU A 76 14.35 17.83 1.80
N ARG A 77 13.96 17.37 0.62
CA ARG A 77 14.54 17.79 -0.66
C ARG A 77 13.51 18.47 -1.55
N GLN A 78 14.02 19.31 -2.45
CA GLN A 78 13.24 19.87 -3.54
C GLN A 78 13.70 19.28 -4.87
N VAL A 79 12.74 18.89 -5.69
CA VAL A 79 12.99 18.42 -7.06
C VAL A 79 13.64 19.52 -7.90
N GLY A 80 14.80 19.22 -8.49
CA GLY A 80 15.52 20.19 -9.30
C GLY A 80 16.86 19.65 -9.84
N ASN A 81 17.76 20.56 -10.17
CA ASN A 81 19.13 20.17 -10.47
C ASN A 81 19.81 19.73 -9.16
N ASP A 82 20.28 18.48 -9.11
CA ASP A 82 20.95 17.86 -7.96
C ASP A 82 20.05 17.75 -6.69
N ASP A 83 18.74 17.90 -6.81
CA ASP A 83 17.72 17.78 -5.76
C ASP A 83 18.20 18.31 -4.38
N PRO A 84 18.31 19.66 -4.24
CA PRO A 84 18.93 20.27 -3.08
C PRO A 84 18.20 19.95 -1.77
N VAL A 85 18.97 19.73 -0.70
CA VAL A 85 18.45 19.61 0.65
C VAL A 85 17.96 20.97 1.12
N LEU A 86 16.70 21.03 1.57
CA LEU A 86 16.10 22.22 2.16
C LEU A 86 16.15 22.23 3.68
N ALA A 87 15.92 21.08 4.29
CA ALA A 87 16.02 20.89 5.73
C ALA A 87 16.60 19.52 6.06
N THR A 88 17.36 19.47 7.15
CA THR A 88 17.78 18.23 7.83
C THR A 88 16.95 18.11 9.09
N ALA A 89 16.52 16.92 9.45
CA ALA A 89 15.56 16.70 10.52
C ALA A 89 14.29 17.57 10.35
N PRO A 90 13.55 17.42 9.22
CA PRO A 90 12.41 18.28 8.96
C PRO A 90 11.32 18.07 10.00
N SER A 91 10.81 19.18 10.54
CA SER A 91 9.65 19.19 11.44
C SER A 91 8.34 19.15 10.66
N ALA A 92 7.22 18.90 11.37
CA ALA A 92 5.88 19.00 10.78
C ALA A 92 5.62 20.38 10.16
N ALA A 93 6.14 21.44 10.78
CA ALA A 93 6.05 22.83 10.29
C ALA A 93 6.79 23.03 8.95
N ASP A 94 7.96 22.39 8.78
CA ASP A 94 8.74 22.47 7.55
C ASP A 94 8.02 21.82 6.34
N LEU A 95 7.13 20.87 6.60
CA LEU A 95 6.36 20.16 5.57
C LEU A 95 5.08 20.91 5.18
N TYR A 96 4.53 21.75 6.06
CA TYR A 96 3.25 22.40 5.88
C TYR A 96 3.17 23.22 4.57
N GLY A 97 2.17 22.90 3.74
CA GLY A 97 1.92 23.62 2.48
C GLY A 97 2.86 23.29 1.33
N LEU A 98 3.81 22.38 1.51
CA LEU A 98 4.66 21.88 0.42
C LEU A 98 3.89 20.85 -0.43
N SER A 99 4.22 20.83 -1.72
CA SER A 99 3.51 20.05 -2.76
C SER A 99 4.41 19.01 -3.45
N GLU A 100 3.95 18.44 -4.55
CA GLU A 100 4.63 17.39 -5.35
C GLU A 100 6.11 17.65 -5.71
N GLY A 101 6.56 18.91 -5.68
CA GLY A 101 7.96 19.28 -5.91
C GLY A 101 8.90 18.98 -4.74
N PHE A 102 8.40 18.40 -3.64
CA PHE A 102 9.15 18.16 -2.42
C PHE A 102 9.01 16.72 -1.97
N TYR A 103 10.07 16.19 -1.34
CA TYR A 103 10.07 14.82 -0.86
C TYR A 103 10.99 14.64 0.35
N LEU A 104 10.66 13.69 1.20
CA LEU A 104 11.52 13.18 2.24
C LEU A 104 12.49 12.15 1.64
N ASP A 105 13.69 12.09 2.19
CA ASP A 105 14.76 11.17 1.74
C ASP A 105 15.40 10.57 2.99
N PHE A 106 15.36 9.25 3.10
CA PHE A 106 15.87 8.49 4.23
C PHE A 106 17.30 8.00 3.94
N PRO A 107 18.04 7.53 4.96
CA PRO A 107 19.33 6.90 4.71
C PRO A 107 19.17 5.60 3.92
N GLY A 108 19.93 5.45 2.84
CA GLY A 108 19.94 4.20 2.08
C GLY A 108 19.63 4.35 0.61
N SER A 109 19.10 3.31 0.02
CA SER A 109 18.60 3.30 -1.36
C SER A 109 17.45 2.31 -1.46
N ALA A 110 16.28 2.76 -1.86
CA ALA A 110 15.12 1.91 -2.02
C ALA A 110 15.34 0.80 -3.07
N PHE A 111 16.22 1.01 -4.06
CA PHE A 111 16.51 -0.01 -5.08
C PHE A 111 17.41 -1.15 -4.58
N ASP A 112 18.28 -0.87 -3.61
CA ASP A 112 19.19 -1.86 -3.02
C ASP A 112 19.19 -1.70 -1.50
N PRO A 113 18.04 -1.99 -0.86
CA PRO A 113 17.85 -1.68 0.56
C PRO A 113 18.73 -2.52 1.48
N GLY A 114 19.08 -3.74 1.07
CA GLY A 114 19.71 -4.69 1.98
C GLY A 114 18.84 -4.86 3.23
N CYS A 115 19.43 -4.59 4.39
CA CYS A 115 18.75 -4.60 5.68
C CYS A 115 18.76 -3.23 6.39
N ILE A 116 19.07 -2.16 5.65
CA ILE A 116 19.29 -0.85 6.27
C ILE A 116 17.99 -0.28 6.87
N TYR A 117 16.87 -0.38 6.16
CA TYR A 117 15.60 0.19 6.63
C TYR A 117 15.05 -0.51 7.87
N GLU A 118 15.21 -1.84 7.99
CA GLU A 118 14.84 -2.56 9.22
C GLU A 118 15.71 -2.13 10.40
N GLN A 119 17.03 -2.04 10.19
CA GLN A 119 17.96 -1.59 11.23
C GLN A 119 17.69 -0.15 11.66
N ASP A 120 17.34 0.72 10.72
CA ASP A 120 16.99 2.10 10.98
C ASP A 120 15.64 2.21 11.71
N PHE A 121 14.65 1.44 11.30
CA PHE A 121 13.35 1.37 11.97
C PHE A 121 13.52 0.98 13.44
N ASP A 122 14.27 -0.07 13.73
CA ASP A 122 14.55 -0.50 15.10
C ASP A 122 15.25 0.57 15.92
N ARG A 123 16.21 1.26 15.31
CA ARG A 123 16.97 2.34 15.93
C ARG A 123 16.08 3.54 16.21
N TYR A 124 15.30 4.00 15.24
CA TYR A 124 14.50 5.23 15.34
C TYR A 124 13.26 5.06 16.20
N THR A 125 12.58 3.91 16.16
CA THR A 125 11.44 3.61 17.00
C THR A 125 11.78 3.77 18.49
N GLY A 126 13.01 3.44 18.89
CA GLY A 126 13.47 3.57 20.26
C GLY A 126 14.08 4.94 20.64
N THR A 127 14.56 5.72 19.66
CA THR A 127 15.35 6.93 19.93
C THR A 127 14.64 8.23 19.55
N VAL A 128 13.96 8.27 18.40
CA VAL A 128 13.31 9.49 17.89
C VAL A 128 11.91 9.63 18.47
N THR A 129 11.07 8.63 18.31
CA THR A 129 9.69 8.70 18.82
C THR A 129 9.59 8.53 20.33
N GLY A 130 10.57 7.92 20.96
CA GLY A 130 10.52 7.55 22.38
C GLY A 130 9.47 6.51 22.74
N GLN A 131 8.73 6.01 21.74
CA GLN A 131 7.68 5.03 21.87
C GLN A 131 7.91 3.90 20.85
N ARG A 132 7.77 2.67 21.30
CA ARG A 132 7.79 1.48 20.43
C ARG A 132 6.40 0.93 20.19
N GLU A 133 5.38 1.60 20.73
CA GLU A 133 4.01 1.13 20.58
C GLU A 133 3.50 1.46 19.18
N PRO A 134 2.97 0.47 18.47
CA PRO A 134 2.32 0.67 17.18
C PRO A 134 1.21 1.71 17.27
N LEU A 135 1.06 2.50 16.20
CA LEU A 135 0.09 3.59 16.15
C LEU A 135 -0.58 3.61 14.78
N VAL A 136 -1.89 3.86 14.79
CA VAL A 136 -2.67 4.13 13.60
C VAL A 136 -3.36 5.47 13.72
N TYR A 137 -3.55 6.13 12.59
CA TYR A 137 -4.31 7.38 12.53
C TYR A 137 -5.74 7.08 12.13
N ALA A 138 -6.69 7.75 12.76
CA ALA A 138 -8.10 7.65 12.40
C ALA A 138 -8.61 8.97 11.83
N HIS A 139 -9.46 8.90 10.81
CA HIS A 139 -10.14 10.05 10.23
C HIS A 139 -11.61 9.73 10.04
N ILE A 140 -12.48 10.66 10.45
CA ILE A 140 -13.92 10.56 10.22
C ILE A 140 -14.23 11.44 9.01
N ALA A 141 -14.78 10.84 7.97
CA ALA A 141 -15.05 11.50 6.71
C ALA A 141 -16.51 11.38 6.31
N THR A 142 -17.02 12.42 5.67
CA THR A 142 -18.32 12.47 5.01
C THR A 142 -18.11 12.90 3.57
N GLN A 143 -19.01 12.50 2.67
CA GLN A 143 -18.98 12.90 1.28
C GLN A 143 -20.15 13.86 0.98
N VAL A 144 -19.89 14.92 0.23
CA VAL A 144 -20.84 16.04 0.07
C VAL A 144 -22.16 15.60 -0.59
N ASP A 145 -22.09 14.70 -1.55
CA ASP A 145 -23.23 14.15 -2.28
C ASP A 145 -23.85 12.90 -1.64
N GLU A 146 -23.22 12.36 -0.60
CA GLU A 146 -23.69 11.22 0.21
C GLU A 146 -23.74 11.60 1.71
N PRO A 147 -24.55 12.60 2.11
CA PRO A 147 -24.53 13.16 3.46
C PRO A 147 -25.10 12.22 4.55
N ASP A 148 -25.81 11.18 4.14
CA ASP A 148 -26.41 10.19 5.02
C ASP A 148 -25.44 9.00 5.30
N GLN A 149 -24.19 9.10 4.82
CA GLN A 149 -23.16 8.09 5.04
C GLN A 149 -21.92 8.70 5.71
N LEU A 150 -21.36 7.96 6.66
CA LEU A 150 -20.16 8.34 7.39
C LEU A 150 -19.12 7.23 7.29
N ALA A 151 -17.90 7.61 6.98
CA ALA A 151 -16.76 6.72 6.93
C ALA A 151 -15.82 6.94 8.12
N VAL A 152 -15.46 5.87 8.81
CA VAL A 152 -14.36 5.85 9.76
C VAL A 152 -13.17 5.19 9.10
N GLN A 153 -12.13 5.96 8.84
CA GLN A 153 -10.93 5.53 8.16
C GLN A 153 -9.81 5.32 9.16
N TYR A 154 -9.05 4.23 8.98
CA TYR A 154 -7.81 4.00 9.72
C TYR A 154 -6.66 3.99 8.72
N TRP A 155 -5.68 4.88 8.95
CA TRP A 155 -4.52 5.08 8.12
C TRP A 155 -3.29 4.53 8.83
N PHE A 156 -2.52 3.72 8.12
CA PHE A 156 -1.32 3.04 8.60
C PHE A 156 -0.12 3.63 7.92
N TYR A 157 0.78 4.21 8.70
CA TYR A 157 2.07 4.68 8.22
C TYR A 157 3.13 3.60 8.45
N TRP A 158 3.81 3.21 7.39
CA TRP A 158 4.88 2.23 7.41
C TRP A 158 6.19 2.88 6.99
N TYR A 159 7.31 2.40 7.56
CA TYR A 159 8.61 3.01 7.35
C TYR A 159 9.20 2.72 5.97
N PHE A 160 9.02 1.52 5.43
CA PHE A 160 9.55 1.10 4.15
C PHE A 160 8.67 0.05 3.49
N ASN A 161 8.44 0.16 2.17
CA ASN A 161 7.74 -0.81 1.36
C ASN A 161 8.74 -1.70 0.61
N ASP A 162 8.83 -2.97 0.98
CA ASP A 162 9.73 -3.96 0.36
C ASP A 162 9.01 -4.87 -0.65
N TRP A 163 8.07 -4.34 -1.36
CA TRP A 163 7.38 -5.06 -2.43
C TRP A 163 8.07 -4.83 -3.79
N ASN A 164 7.45 -5.21 -4.91
CA ASN A 164 8.01 -5.07 -6.27
C ASN A 164 8.42 -3.64 -6.63
N ASN A 165 7.73 -2.66 -6.09
CA ASN A 165 7.93 -1.22 -6.32
C ASN A 165 8.68 -0.54 -5.16
N LYS A 166 9.53 -1.22 -4.47
CA LYS A 166 10.31 -0.74 -3.31
C LYS A 166 10.41 0.76 -3.19
N HIS A 167 9.96 1.31 -2.09
CA HIS A 167 10.05 2.75 -1.80
C HIS A 167 10.06 3.01 -0.30
N GLU A 168 10.60 4.15 0.05
CA GLU A 168 10.55 4.67 1.41
C GLU A 168 9.14 5.07 1.77
N SER A 169 8.75 4.84 3.01
CA SER A 169 7.42 4.97 3.55
C SER A 169 6.34 4.19 2.80
N ASP A 170 5.22 4.00 3.46
CA ASP A 170 3.98 3.57 2.82
C ASP A 170 2.77 4.06 3.61
N TRP A 171 1.65 4.27 2.91
CA TRP A 171 0.38 4.69 3.48
C TRP A 171 -0.74 3.77 3.02
N GLU A 172 -1.11 2.85 3.88
CA GLU A 172 -2.20 1.90 3.69
C GLU A 172 -3.33 2.12 4.68
N GLY A 173 -4.35 1.30 4.69
CA GLY A 173 -5.42 1.43 5.69
C GLY A 173 -6.69 0.68 5.36
N ILE A 174 -7.68 0.88 6.24
CA ILE A 174 -9.02 0.35 6.10
C ILE A 174 -10.05 1.46 6.29
N GLN A 175 -11.28 1.21 5.86
CA GLN A 175 -12.41 2.09 6.06
C GLN A 175 -13.63 1.30 6.51
N LEU A 176 -14.36 1.80 7.49
CA LEU A 176 -15.66 1.30 7.90
C LEU A 176 -16.72 2.29 7.42
N LEU A 177 -17.72 1.81 6.72
CA LEU A 177 -18.82 2.63 6.22
C LEU A 177 -20.07 2.43 7.09
N PHE A 178 -20.68 3.53 7.49
CA PHE A 178 -21.91 3.59 8.24
C PHE A 178 -22.99 4.23 7.38
N ASP A 179 -24.20 3.71 7.46
CA ASP A 179 -25.38 4.24 6.77
C ASP A 179 -26.11 5.26 7.67
N VAL A 180 -25.33 6.20 8.19
CA VAL A 180 -25.78 7.32 9.05
C VAL A 180 -24.89 8.54 8.80
N GLY A 181 -25.43 9.75 8.98
CA GLY A 181 -24.73 11.01 8.66
C GLY A 181 -23.99 11.66 9.82
N SER A 182 -24.05 11.09 11.04
CA SER A 182 -23.42 11.70 12.22
C SER A 182 -22.69 10.71 13.12
N VAL A 183 -21.72 11.22 13.89
CA VAL A 183 -20.95 10.43 14.85
C VAL A 183 -21.84 9.88 15.96
N GLU A 184 -22.78 10.69 16.45
CA GLU A 184 -23.70 10.29 17.50
C GLU A 184 -24.60 9.12 17.09
N GLU A 185 -25.01 9.09 15.83
CA GLU A 185 -25.77 7.95 15.25
C GLU A 185 -24.86 6.74 15.04
N ALA A 186 -23.65 6.95 14.55
CA ALA A 186 -22.66 5.87 14.35
C ALA A 186 -22.29 5.15 15.65
N LEU A 187 -22.25 5.85 16.78
CA LEU A 187 -22.07 5.26 18.12
C LEU A 187 -23.23 4.36 18.56
N GLN A 188 -24.41 4.49 17.94
CA GLN A 188 -25.60 3.70 18.27
C GLN A 188 -25.89 2.57 17.25
N THR A 189 -25.11 2.50 16.17
CA THR A 189 -25.28 1.55 15.08
C THR A 189 -23.97 0.81 14.83
N GLU A 190 -24.02 -0.25 14.03
CA GLU A 190 -22.83 -0.92 13.51
C GLU A 190 -22.53 -0.42 12.09
N PRO A 191 -21.26 -0.51 11.63
CA PRO A 191 -20.94 -0.29 10.22
C PRO A 191 -21.77 -1.21 9.32
N VAL A 192 -22.04 -0.80 8.10
CA VAL A 192 -22.69 -1.66 7.10
C VAL A 192 -21.66 -2.51 6.36
N SER A 193 -20.45 -2.00 6.21
CA SER A 193 -19.37 -2.70 5.50
C SER A 193 -17.99 -2.20 5.92
N ALA A 194 -16.97 -2.99 5.60
CA ALA A 194 -15.57 -2.63 5.74
C ALA A 194 -14.87 -2.72 4.38
N GLY A 195 -14.03 -1.74 4.05
CA GLY A 195 -13.19 -1.69 2.87
C GLY A 195 -11.71 -1.72 3.28
N TYR A 196 -10.95 -2.66 2.74
CA TYR A 196 -9.53 -2.82 3.02
C TYR A 196 -8.72 -2.42 1.80
N ALA A 197 -7.85 -1.43 1.96
CA ALA A 197 -7.01 -0.93 0.89
C ALA A 197 -5.95 -1.97 0.49
N GLN A 198 -5.74 -2.11 -0.80
CA GLN A 198 -4.78 -3.04 -1.38
C GLN A 198 -4.20 -2.39 -2.63
N HIS A 199 -3.00 -1.84 -2.53
CA HIS A 199 -2.36 -1.08 -3.60
C HIS A 199 -3.25 0.09 -4.07
N GLU A 200 -3.56 0.17 -5.38
CA GLU A 200 -4.43 1.22 -5.96
C GLU A 200 -5.93 0.92 -5.84
N GLY A 201 -6.31 -0.15 -5.16
CA GLY A 201 -7.70 -0.56 -5.02
C GLY A 201 -8.01 -1.07 -3.63
N GLY A 202 -8.76 -2.14 -3.56
CA GLY A 202 -9.09 -2.79 -2.30
C GLY A 202 -10.14 -3.86 -2.43
N GLU A 203 -10.52 -4.41 -1.30
CA GLU A 203 -11.58 -5.39 -1.15
C GLU A 203 -12.57 -4.91 -0.11
N ARG A 204 -13.87 -5.13 -0.34
CA ARG A 204 -14.92 -4.86 0.62
C ARG A 204 -15.60 -6.13 1.13
N ALA A 205 -16.17 -6.02 2.32
CA ALA A 205 -17.01 -7.04 2.92
C ALA A 205 -18.15 -6.39 3.68
N ASP A 206 -19.33 -6.99 3.62
CA ASP A 206 -20.41 -6.62 4.53
C ASP A 206 -19.97 -6.83 5.97
N TRP A 207 -20.47 -6.01 6.89
CA TRP A 207 -20.06 -6.07 8.30
C TRP A 207 -20.35 -7.40 8.97
N ASP A 208 -21.42 -8.09 8.56
CA ASP A 208 -21.81 -9.42 9.03
C ASP A 208 -21.17 -10.58 8.24
N SER A 209 -20.34 -10.27 7.27
CA SER A 209 -19.67 -11.27 6.45
C SER A 209 -18.73 -12.16 7.28
N SER A 210 -18.79 -13.46 7.05
CA SER A 210 -17.93 -14.44 7.73
C SER A 210 -16.43 -14.29 7.38
N LYS A 211 -16.08 -13.54 6.32
CA LYS A 211 -14.68 -13.26 5.99
C LYS A 211 -14.09 -12.12 6.85
N LEU A 212 -14.92 -11.27 7.44
CA LEU A 212 -14.50 -10.19 8.31
C LEU A 212 -14.39 -10.70 9.75
N GLU A 213 -13.22 -11.15 10.13
CA GLU A 213 -12.92 -11.52 11.51
C GLU A 213 -12.90 -10.29 12.42
N ARG A 214 -13.46 -10.42 13.64
CA ARG A 214 -13.55 -9.33 14.60
C ARG A 214 -13.37 -9.82 16.04
N ASP A 215 -12.82 -8.97 16.90
CA ASP A 215 -12.83 -9.12 18.36
C ASP A 215 -13.77 -8.04 18.94
N GLY A 216 -15.02 -8.41 19.17
CA GLY A 216 -16.11 -7.44 19.43
C GLY A 216 -16.39 -6.57 18.21
N SER A 217 -16.24 -5.25 18.36
CA SER A 217 -16.38 -4.28 17.26
C SER A 217 -15.07 -4.05 16.48
N ARG A 218 -13.95 -4.60 16.90
CA ARG A 218 -12.64 -4.35 16.33
C ARG A 218 -12.30 -5.34 15.22
N PRO A 219 -12.12 -4.90 13.97
CA PRO A 219 -11.79 -5.79 12.86
C PRO A 219 -10.32 -6.23 12.92
N PHE A 220 -10.07 -7.50 12.55
CA PHE A 220 -8.72 -7.97 12.29
C PHE A 220 -8.26 -7.55 10.90
N VAL A 221 -7.05 -7.03 10.82
CA VAL A 221 -6.38 -6.65 9.57
C VAL A 221 -5.11 -7.47 9.43
N TYR A 222 -4.95 -8.10 8.27
CA TYR A 222 -3.77 -8.88 7.92
C TYR A 222 -2.97 -8.11 6.86
N PRO A 223 -2.02 -7.24 7.25
CA PRO A 223 -1.15 -6.58 6.30
C PRO A 223 -0.23 -7.61 5.64
N SER A 224 -0.07 -7.49 4.34
CA SER A 224 0.88 -8.32 3.60
C SER A 224 2.31 -7.90 3.93
N ALA A 225 3.17 -8.88 4.17
CA ALA A 225 4.58 -8.60 4.38
C ALA A 225 5.19 -7.86 3.20
N GLY A 226 5.83 -6.75 3.50
CA GLY A 226 6.54 -5.88 2.57
C GLY A 226 5.67 -4.93 1.75
N SER A 227 4.44 -5.28 1.36
CA SER A 227 3.53 -4.40 0.61
C SER A 227 2.51 -3.69 1.48
N HIS A 228 2.30 -4.14 2.72
CA HIS A 228 1.33 -3.63 3.69
C HIS A 228 -0.13 -3.59 3.21
N ALA A 229 -0.41 -4.09 2.00
CA ALA A 229 -1.75 -4.24 1.48
C ALA A 229 -2.62 -5.00 2.49
N SER A 230 -3.80 -4.47 2.82
CA SER A 230 -4.65 -4.98 3.91
C SER A 230 -5.57 -6.08 3.43
N TYR A 231 -5.60 -7.22 4.14
CA TYR A 231 -6.42 -8.38 3.82
C TYR A 231 -7.29 -8.81 4.99
N TYR A 232 -8.35 -9.59 4.70
CA TYR A 232 -9.30 -10.11 5.70
C TYR A 232 -8.82 -11.38 6.41
N GLY A 233 -7.76 -12.02 5.95
CA GLY A 233 -7.30 -13.27 6.53
C GLY A 233 -5.91 -13.66 6.09
N SER A 234 -5.43 -14.76 6.70
CA SER A 234 -4.12 -15.32 6.43
C SER A 234 -4.15 -16.18 5.17
N ALA A 235 -3.49 -15.74 4.11
CA ALA A 235 -3.33 -16.47 2.84
C ALA A 235 -2.20 -15.86 2.00
N LEU A 236 -1.90 -16.52 0.87
CA LEU A 236 -1.12 -15.92 -0.20
C LEU A 236 -2.09 -15.34 -1.24
N TYR A 237 -1.95 -14.07 -1.53
CA TYR A 237 -2.81 -13.35 -2.48
C TYR A 237 -2.04 -12.93 -3.72
N LEU A 238 -2.75 -12.78 -4.83
CA LEU A 238 -2.22 -12.11 -6.00
C LEU A 238 -2.47 -10.60 -5.87
N GLY A 239 -1.43 -9.86 -5.50
CA GLY A 239 -1.42 -8.41 -5.48
C GLY A 239 -1.38 -7.84 -6.90
N ARG A 240 -2.10 -6.77 -7.14
CA ARG A 240 -2.13 -6.09 -8.44
C ARG A 240 -2.40 -4.60 -8.30
N SER A 241 -1.70 -3.84 -9.12
CA SER A 241 -1.93 -2.42 -9.32
C SER A 241 -1.75 -2.11 -10.81
N ALA A 242 -2.47 -1.14 -11.32
CA ALA A 242 -2.35 -0.72 -12.72
C ALA A 242 -0.98 -0.09 -13.01
N SER A 243 -0.42 0.65 -12.06
CA SER A 243 0.88 1.33 -12.19
C SER A 243 2.04 0.47 -11.70
N GLU A 244 1.84 -0.38 -10.71
CA GLU A 244 2.88 -1.13 -9.99
C GLU A 244 3.03 -2.57 -10.46
N GLY A 245 2.08 -3.05 -11.28
CA GLY A 245 2.13 -4.37 -11.88
C GLY A 245 1.50 -5.47 -11.02
N PHE A 246 2.07 -6.68 -11.08
CA PHE A 246 1.59 -7.85 -10.35
C PHE A 246 2.67 -8.34 -9.40
N GLY A 247 2.23 -8.83 -8.23
CA GLY A 247 3.08 -9.45 -7.25
C GLY A 247 2.30 -10.46 -6.42
N CYS A 248 2.97 -11.11 -5.50
CA CYS A 248 2.32 -11.91 -4.48
C CYS A 248 2.34 -11.14 -3.17
N ASP A 249 1.19 -11.07 -2.53
CA ASP A 249 1.03 -10.51 -1.19
C ASP A 249 0.85 -11.67 -0.21
N THR A 250 1.70 -11.73 0.80
CA THR A 250 1.70 -12.85 1.73
C THR A 250 1.31 -12.39 3.13
N THR A 251 0.22 -12.94 3.63
CA THR A 251 -0.23 -12.80 5.02
C THR A 251 -0.27 -14.15 5.74
N ASP A 252 0.11 -15.23 5.05
CA ASP A 252 0.09 -16.59 5.58
C ASP A 252 1.27 -16.85 6.53
N GLY A 253 1.11 -17.88 7.40
CA GLY A 253 2.09 -18.25 8.39
C GLY A 253 1.79 -17.71 9.79
N PRO A 254 2.75 -17.82 10.72
CA PRO A 254 2.61 -17.27 12.06
C PRO A 254 2.43 -15.76 12.03
N SER A 255 1.50 -15.25 12.82
CA SER A 255 1.24 -13.81 12.94
C SER A 255 1.36 -13.35 14.38
N VAL A 256 1.82 -12.13 14.56
CA VAL A 256 1.88 -11.43 15.85
C VAL A 256 0.68 -10.48 15.92
N ARG A 257 -0.18 -10.70 16.91
CA ARG A 257 -1.28 -9.78 17.21
C ARG A 257 -0.71 -8.49 17.80
N THR A 258 -1.12 -7.38 17.24
CA THR A 258 -0.72 -6.05 17.65
C THR A 258 -1.96 -5.18 17.78
N ASP A 259 -2.10 -4.50 18.93
CA ASP A 259 -3.20 -3.60 19.24
C ASP A 259 -2.66 -2.16 19.23
N PRO A 260 -2.72 -1.43 18.11
CA PRO A 260 -2.15 -0.10 17.98
C PRO A 260 -2.93 0.95 18.76
N ALA A 261 -2.24 1.98 19.25
CA ALA A 261 -2.86 3.20 19.71
C ALA A 261 -3.52 3.95 18.54
N VAL A 262 -4.55 4.74 18.82
CA VAL A 262 -5.30 5.48 17.79
C VAL A 262 -5.14 6.98 18.01
N VAL A 263 -4.75 7.70 16.97
CA VAL A 263 -4.71 9.18 16.95
C VAL A 263 -5.75 9.69 15.97
N LEU A 264 -6.71 10.46 16.47
CA LEU A 264 -7.73 11.08 15.63
C LEU A 264 -7.14 12.26 14.84
N LEU A 265 -7.29 12.21 13.53
CA LEU A 265 -6.89 13.27 12.61
C LEU A 265 -8.04 14.25 12.35
N PRO A 266 -7.77 15.56 12.35
CA PRO A 266 -8.76 16.55 11.92
C PRO A 266 -8.91 16.51 10.38
N THR A 267 -10.04 16.99 9.88
CA THR A 267 -10.24 17.16 8.43
C THR A 267 -9.28 18.19 7.83
N SER A 268 -8.84 19.17 8.61
CA SER A 268 -7.89 20.22 8.20
C SER A 268 -7.04 20.68 9.40
N VAL A 269 -5.85 21.15 9.08
CA VAL A 269 -4.92 21.77 10.04
C VAL A 269 -4.93 23.27 9.92
N SER A 270 -4.70 23.96 11.03
CA SER A 270 -4.83 25.42 11.16
C SER A 270 -3.63 26.20 10.59
N GLY A 271 -2.47 25.56 10.48
CA GLY A 271 -1.24 26.20 10.03
C GLY A 271 0.01 25.41 10.40
N PRO A 272 1.21 25.99 10.19
CA PRO A 272 2.46 25.31 10.48
C PRO A 272 2.72 25.10 11.98
N ASP A 273 2.05 25.84 12.86
CA ASP A 273 2.18 25.72 14.31
C ASP A 273 1.23 24.66 14.92
N ASP A 274 0.48 23.93 14.07
CA ASP A 274 -0.39 22.85 14.47
C ASP A 274 0.44 21.59 14.73
N ASP A 275 0.15 20.83 15.78
CA ASP A 275 0.86 19.58 16.09
C ASP A 275 0.75 18.55 14.95
N LEU A 276 -0.30 18.64 14.14
CA LEU A 276 -0.55 17.80 12.98
C LEU A 276 -0.29 18.54 11.64
N ALA A 277 0.56 19.58 11.65
CA ALA A 277 0.87 20.39 10.46
C ALA A 277 1.35 19.56 9.27
N TRP A 278 1.94 18.38 9.51
CA TRP A 278 2.35 17.43 8.49
C TRP A 278 1.19 16.95 7.58
N LEU A 279 -0.06 17.01 8.04
CA LEU A 279 -1.24 16.76 7.19
C LEU A 279 -1.35 17.76 6.03
N GLY A 280 -0.71 18.92 6.13
CA GLY A 280 -0.60 19.90 5.05
C GLY A 280 0.46 19.58 4.01
N PHE A 281 1.16 18.46 4.12
CA PHE A 281 2.20 18.02 3.19
C PHE A 281 1.58 17.22 2.03
N ASN A 282 1.61 17.79 0.84
CA ASN A 282 1.19 17.16 -0.42
C ASN A 282 2.42 16.76 -1.28
N GLY A 283 3.58 16.60 -0.65
CA GLY A 283 4.78 16.07 -1.27
C GLY A 283 4.88 14.55 -1.12
N ARG A 284 6.08 14.01 -1.33
CA ARG A 284 6.35 12.58 -1.21
C ARG A 284 6.97 12.24 0.14
N TRP A 285 6.45 11.21 0.77
CA TRP A 285 6.91 10.73 2.07
C TRP A 285 8.18 9.87 2.01
N GLY A 286 8.81 9.77 0.87
CA GLY A 286 10.04 9.03 0.66
C GLY A 286 10.74 9.47 -0.60
N GLU A 287 11.94 8.90 -0.84
CA GLU A 287 12.83 9.22 -1.93
C GLU A 287 12.10 9.27 -3.27
N ARG A 288 12.42 10.28 -4.06
CA ARG A 288 11.92 10.42 -5.41
C ARG A 288 12.71 9.56 -6.37
N GLN A 289 12.04 8.60 -6.97
CA GLN A 289 12.58 7.71 -7.98
C GLN A 289 11.90 7.91 -9.34
N ASN A 290 12.46 7.34 -10.38
CA ASN A 290 11.82 7.31 -11.69
C ASN A 290 10.77 6.20 -11.74
N GLY A 291 9.52 6.56 -12.04
CA GLY A 291 8.43 5.60 -12.18
C GLY A 291 7.72 5.27 -10.87
N PRO A 292 7.32 4.00 -10.65
CA PRO A 292 6.49 3.60 -9.52
C PRO A 292 7.24 3.48 -8.18
N PHE A 293 8.55 3.70 -8.16
CA PHE A 293 9.41 3.56 -6.98
C PHE A 293 9.48 4.83 -6.12
N ASN A 294 8.55 5.76 -6.32
CA ASN A 294 8.48 6.97 -5.51
C ASN A 294 7.87 6.67 -4.16
N GLY A 295 8.34 7.33 -3.11
CA GLY A 295 7.60 7.41 -1.86
C GLY A 295 6.14 7.86 -2.10
N PRO A 296 5.18 7.41 -1.27
CA PRO A 296 3.77 7.72 -1.45
C PRO A 296 3.48 9.19 -1.15
N THR A 297 2.33 9.67 -1.63
CA THR A 297 1.71 10.88 -1.10
C THR A 297 0.97 10.57 0.20
N GLY A 298 0.75 11.60 1.03
CA GLY A 298 0.07 11.45 2.31
C GLY A 298 -1.42 11.11 2.19
N PRO A 299 -2.12 10.89 3.31
CA PRO A 299 -3.52 10.47 3.35
C PRO A 299 -4.46 11.44 2.60
N ARG A 300 -4.23 12.75 2.73
CA ARG A 300 -5.10 13.78 2.11
C ARG A 300 -5.10 13.78 0.58
N ASP A 301 -4.06 13.24 -0.04
CA ASP A 301 -3.97 13.13 -1.50
C ASP A 301 -4.62 11.86 -2.06
N LYS A 302 -5.08 10.97 -1.18
CA LYS A 302 -5.77 9.75 -1.58
C LYS A 302 -7.25 10.03 -1.79
N GLU A 303 -7.84 9.43 -2.84
CA GLU A 303 -9.25 9.59 -3.19
C GLU A 303 -10.20 9.31 -2.02
N ARG A 304 -9.93 8.24 -1.26
CA ARG A 304 -10.74 7.87 -0.10
C ARG A 304 -10.81 8.93 1.00
N TRP A 305 -9.88 9.90 1.05
CA TRP A 305 -9.96 11.00 2.01
C TRP A 305 -11.09 11.97 1.72
N THR A 306 -11.31 12.29 0.44
CA THR A 306 -12.31 13.28 0.00
C THR A 306 -13.61 12.66 -0.49
N ASN A 307 -13.52 11.46 -1.10
CA ASN A 307 -14.64 10.73 -1.68
C ASN A 307 -14.70 9.31 -1.09
N PRO A 308 -14.94 9.18 0.23
CA PRO A 308 -14.86 7.88 0.91
C PRO A 308 -15.92 6.89 0.43
N VAL A 309 -17.12 7.37 0.08
CA VAL A 309 -18.23 6.49 -0.37
C VAL A 309 -17.93 5.98 -1.78
N ASP A 310 -17.58 6.87 -2.71
CA ASP A 310 -17.25 6.50 -4.09
C ASP A 310 -16.08 5.50 -4.12
N TRP A 311 -15.02 5.77 -3.34
CA TRP A 311 -13.90 4.84 -3.21
C TRP A 311 -14.37 3.47 -2.71
N HIS A 312 -15.26 3.43 -1.71
CA HIS A 312 -15.78 2.19 -1.13
C HIS A 312 -16.59 1.38 -2.15
N ASP A 313 -17.38 2.06 -2.96
CA ASP A 313 -18.22 1.43 -3.99
C ASP A 313 -17.42 0.83 -5.16
N GLU A 314 -16.23 1.36 -5.43
CA GLU A 314 -15.32 0.84 -6.45
C GLU A 314 -14.53 -0.39 -5.99
N LEU A 315 -14.58 -0.75 -4.70
CA LEU A 315 -13.87 -1.90 -4.16
C LEU A 315 -14.45 -3.22 -4.71
N ARG A 316 -13.57 -4.18 -4.91
CA ARG A 316 -13.96 -5.53 -5.33
C ARG A 316 -14.53 -6.36 -4.17
N ASP A 317 -15.31 -7.36 -4.48
CA ASP A 317 -15.93 -8.23 -3.47
C ASP A 317 -14.98 -9.36 -3.00
N ALA A 318 -13.90 -9.64 -3.72
CA ALA A 318 -12.95 -10.68 -3.36
C ALA A 318 -11.55 -10.44 -3.93
N SER A 319 -10.54 -10.78 -3.15
CA SER A 319 -9.15 -10.91 -3.59
C SER A 319 -8.87 -12.27 -4.18
N VAL A 320 -7.86 -12.37 -5.03
CA VAL A 320 -7.46 -13.63 -5.65
C VAL A 320 -6.49 -14.35 -4.72
N VAL A 321 -6.97 -15.43 -4.12
CA VAL A 321 -6.13 -16.31 -3.30
C VAL A 321 -5.34 -17.25 -4.23
N VAL A 322 -4.03 -17.32 -4.03
CA VAL A 322 -3.17 -18.31 -4.67
C VAL A 322 -3.24 -19.58 -3.85
N PRO A 323 -3.71 -20.72 -4.40
CA PRO A 323 -3.81 -21.96 -3.64
C PRO A 323 -2.44 -22.39 -3.11
N SER A 324 -2.25 -22.42 -1.80
CA SER A 324 -1.10 -23.01 -1.14
C SER A 324 -1.23 -24.53 -1.19
N GLY A 325 -0.16 -25.23 -1.55
CA GLY A 325 -0.08 -26.70 -1.55
C GLY A 325 0.79 -27.19 -0.40
N ASP A 326 0.80 -28.51 -0.17
CA ASP A 326 1.79 -29.18 0.65
C ASP A 326 3.21 -28.98 0.06
N SER A 327 4.25 -29.32 0.78
CA SER A 327 5.69 -28.96 0.63
C SER A 327 6.30 -28.99 -0.80
N GLN A 328 5.63 -29.63 -1.79
CA GLN A 328 6.00 -29.51 -3.21
C GLN A 328 5.29 -28.35 -3.90
N GLY A 329 4.13 -27.92 -3.37
CA GLY A 329 3.38 -26.75 -3.82
C GLY A 329 4.16 -25.45 -3.56
N ASP A 330 4.79 -25.33 -2.39
CA ASP A 330 5.51 -24.12 -1.99
C ASP A 330 6.63 -23.73 -2.96
N VAL A 331 7.38 -24.72 -3.48
CA VAL A 331 8.42 -24.47 -4.50
C VAL A 331 7.83 -23.94 -5.81
N ILE A 332 6.67 -24.46 -6.21
CA ILE A 332 5.98 -24.03 -7.44
C ILE A 332 5.39 -22.64 -7.24
N ILE A 333 4.83 -22.39 -6.06
CA ILE A 333 4.23 -21.10 -5.70
C ILE A 333 5.32 -20.01 -5.60
N ASN A 334 6.42 -20.28 -4.90
CA ASN A 334 7.55 -19.36 -4.83
C ASN A 334 8.16 -19.08 -6.21
N ALA A 335 8.27 -20.11 -7.05
CA ALA A 335 8.68 -19.92 -8.44
C ALA A 335 7.66 -19.10 -9.24
N PHE A 336 6.36 -19.31 -9.03
CA PHE A 336 5.30 -18.52 -9.67
C PHE A 336 5.37 -17.05 -9.22
N CYS A 337 5.42 -16.80 -7.92
CA CYS A 337 5.52 -15.44 -7.37
C CYS A 337 6.81 -14.75 -7.83
N GLY A 338 7.94 -15.46 -7.84
CA GLY A 338 9.20 -14.93 -8.38
C GLY A 338 9.14 -14.59 -9.86
N VAL A 339 8.47 -15.42 -10.69
CA VAL A 339 8.26 -15.12 -12.11
C VAL A 339 7.32 -13.92 -12.29
N VAL A 340 6.25 -13.83 -11.48
CA VAL A 340 5.31 -12.70 -11.51
C VAL A 340 6.02 -11.41 -11.12
N ALA A 341 6.80 -11.41 -10.04
CA ALA A 341 7.57 -10.26 -9.58
C ALA A 341 8.62 -9.83 -10.62
N ALA A 342 9.39 -10.77 -11.17
CA ALA A 342 10.37 -10.47 -12.21
C ALA A 342 9.71 -9.95 -13.50
N GLY A 343 8.56 -10.52 -13.87
CA GLY A 343 7.78 -10.06 -15.01
C GLY A 343 7.20 -8.67 -14.82
N SER A 344 6.69 -8.39 -13.63
CA SER A 344 6.19 -7.07 -13.24
C SER A 344 7.30 -6.03 -13.25
N GLY A 345 8.43 -6.30 -12.60
CA GLY A 345 9.61 -5.43 -12.62
C GLY A 345 10.13 -5.15 -14.03
N ALA A 346 10.13 -6.15 -14.90
CA ALA A 346 10.48 -5.96 -16.30
C ALA A 346 9.48 -5.04 -17.02
N LEU A 347 8.17 -5.22 -16.82
CA LEU A 347 7.12 -4.38 -17.42
C LEU A 347 7.24 -2.92 -16.95
N ILE A 348 7.48 -2.71 -15.66
CA ILE A 348 7.69 -1.39 -15.08
C ILE A 348 8.94 -0.73 -15.69
N THR A 349 10.06 -1.46 -15.75
CA THR A 349 11.29 -0.97 -16.39
C THR A 349 11.07 -0.59 -17.85
N PHE A 350 10.21 -1.32 -18.58
CA PHE A 350 9.87 -1.00 -19.96
C PHE A 350 8.99 0.24 -20.08
N GLN A 351 8.05 0.44 -19.17
CA GLN A 351 7.19 1.63 -19.17
C GLN A 351 7.99 2.90 -18.85
N THR A 352 8.96 2.80 -17.96
CA THR A 352 9.78 3.94 -17.52
C THR A 352 10.97 4.25 -18.45
N SER A 353 11.34 3.32 -19.34
CA SER A 353 12.47 3.48 -20.26
C SER A 353 12.09 3.23 -21.73
N PRO A 354 11.56 4.23 -22.47
CA PRO A 354 11.16 4.10 -23.86
C PRO A 354 12.27 3.59 -24.78
N LEU A 355 13.52 3.94 -24.50
CA LEU A 355 14.69 3.47 -25.26
C LEU A 355 14.87 1.95 -25.11
N THR A 356 14.73 1.43 -23.91
CA THR A 356 14.80 -0.01 -23.61
C THR A 356 13.72 -0.78 -24.36
N LEU A 357 12.49 -0.23 -24.42
CA LEU A 357 11.39 -0.78 -25.23
C LEU A 357 11.76 -0.89 -26.71
N VAL A 358 12.30 0.19 -27.29
CA VAL A 358 12.71 0.21 -28.71
C VAL A 358 13.81 -0.79 -28.97
N VAL A 359 14.83 -0.85 -28.13
CA VAL A 359 15.94 -1.79 -28.26
C VAL A 359 15.45 -3.24 -28.17
N MET A 360 14.56 -3.53 -27.21
CA MET A 360 14.02 -4.89 -27.06
C MET A 360 13.10 -5.29 -28.23
N ALA A 361 12.24 -4.39 -28.68
CA ALA A 361 11.43 -4.63 -29.87
C ALA A 361 12.30 -4.90 -31.10
N ALA A 362 13.39 -4.17 -31.27
CA ALA A 362 14.37 -4.40 -32.33
C ALA A 362 15.05 -5.77 -32.19
N VAL A 363 15.51 -6.13 -30.98
CA VAL A 363 16.12 -7.46 -30.71
C VAL A 363 15.12 -8.57 -31.00
N LEU A 364 13.89 -8.48 -30.50
CA LEU A 364 12.83 -9.46 -30.77
C LEU A 364 12.52 -9.59 -32.28
N PHE A 365 12.46 -8.45 -32.97
CA PHE A 365 12.26 -8.44 -34.42
C PHE A 365 13.39 -9.17 -35.18
N PHE A 366 14.65 -8.88 -34.84
CA PHE A 366 15.78 -9.54 -35.49
C PHE A 366 15.88 -11.02 -35.14
N VAL A 367 15.59 -11.41 -33.89
CA VAL A 367 15.52 -12.81 -33.45
C VAL A 367 14.40 -13.54 -34.17
N ALA A 368 13.20 -12.96 -34.26
CA ALA A 368 12.09 -13.54 -35.00
C ALA A 368 12.43 -13.69 -36.50
N LYS A 369 13.00 -12.67 -37.13
CA LYS A 369 13.46 -12.68 -38.49
C LYS A 369 14.52 -13.78 -38.75
N TRP A 370 15.47 -13.94 -37.81
CA TRP A 370 16.50 -14.97 -37.88
C TRP A 370 15.91 -16.37 -37.70
N LEU A 371 14.99 -16.58 -36.75
CA LEU A 371 14.27 -17.85 -36.55
C LEU A 371 13.45 -18.23 -37.80
N ILE A 372 12.68 -17.28 -38.34
CA ILE A 372 11.89 -17.46 -39.55
C ILE A 372 12.81 -17.84 -40.74
N GLY A 373 13.95 -17.16 -40.90
CA GLY A 373 14.91 -17.42 -41.97
C GLY A 373 15.65 -18.77 -41.83
N ARG A 374 15.71 -19.34 -40.62
CA ARG A 374 16.30 -20.67 -40.38
C ARG A 374 15.29 -21.81 -40.38
N THR A 375 13.98 -21.50 -40.35
CA THR A 375 12.93 -22.52 -40.37
C THR A 375 12.71 -23.01 -41.78
N VAL A 376 12.86 -24.32 -41.99
CA VAL A 376 12.52 -24.95 -43.24
C VAL A 376 11.01 -25.16 -43.29
N TRP A 377 10.34 -24.42 -44.15
CA TRP A 377 8.89 -24.50 -44.36
C TRP A 377 8.60 -25.64 -45.31
N ASN A 378 8.32 -26.85 -44.80
CA ASN A 378 7.85 -27.96 -45.62
C ASN A 378 6.33 -27.86 -45.79
N GLU A 379 5.85 -28.14 -46.99
CA GLU A 379 4.41 -28.29 -47.24
C GLU A 379 3.85 -29.40 -46.33
N VAL A 380 2.93 -29.04 -45.48
CA VAL A 380 2.24 -29.99 -44.61
C VAL A 380 1.07 -30.55 -45.39
N SER A 381 1.13 -31.81 -45.77
CA SER A 381 -0.04 -32.49 -46.37
C SER A 381 -1.22 -32.44 -45.39
N ALA A 382 -2.32 -31.83 -45.81
CA ALA A 382 -3.51 -31.69 -45.02
C ALA A 382 -4.05 -33.05 -44.58
N VAL A 383 -4.02 -33.37 -43.30
CA VAL A 383 -4.79 -34.48 -42.75
C VAL A 383 -6.27 -34.07 -42.82
N PRO A 384 -7.18 -34.87 -43.42
CA PRO A 384 -8.58 -34.50 -43.48
C PRO A 384 -9.14 -34.34 -42.06
N MET A 385 -9.42 -33.11 -41.68
CA MET A 385 -9.96 -32.78 -40.37
C MET A 385 -11.47 -33.04 -40.25
N VAL A 386 -12.12 -33.35 -41.35
CA VAL A 386 -13.58 -33.52 -41.41
C VAL A 386 -13.92 -35.00 -41.43
N ALA A 387 -14.04 -35.62 -40.27
CA ALA A 387 -14.67 -36.92 -40.08
C ALA A 387 -15.50 -36.91 -38.80
N ARG A 388 -16.68 -37.59 -38.82
CA ARG A 388 -17.45 -37.76 -37.58
C ARG A 388 -16.66 -38.65 -36.63
N ARG A 389 -16.20 -38.09 -35.51
CA ARG A 389 -15.40 -38.77 -34.48
C ARG A 389 -16.09 -38.72 -33.15
N ARG A 390 -15.92 -39.75 -32.31
CA ARG A 390 -16.31 -39.75 -30.91
C ARG A 390 -15.30 -38.90 -30.10
N ALA A 391 -15.72 -38.33 -28.94
CA ALA A 391 -14.91 -37.43 -28.15
C ALA A 391 -13.50 -37.99 -27.84
N GLY A 392 -13.39 -39.28 -27.47
CA GLY A 392 -12.11 -39.94 -27.24
C GLY A 392 -11.21 -40.06 -28.47
N GLU A 393 -11.79 -40.17 -29.67
CA GLU A 393 -11.04 -40.20 -30.94
C GLU A 393 -10.52 -38.81 -31.31
N ILE A 394 -11.28 -37.75 -30.94
CA ILE A 394 -10.84 -36.35 -31.14
C ILE A 394 -9.64 -36.06 -30.24
N ILE A 395 -9.72 -36.43 -28.95
CA ILE A 395 -8.62 -36.25 -28.01
C ILE A 395 -7.37 -37.02 -28.45
N ARG A 396 -7.53 -38.27 -28.89
CA ARG A 396 -6.41 -39.10 -29.36
C ARG A 396 -5.79 -38.53 -30.64
N ALA A 397 -6.62 -38.10 -31.61
CA ALA A 397 -6.15 -37.48 -32.83
C ALA A 397 -5.45 -36.12 -32.59
N ALA A 398 -5.94 -35.34 -31.64
CA ALA A 398 -5.30 -34.11 -31.21
C ALA A 398 -3.94 -34.38 -30.54
N ALA A 399 -3.87 -35.35 -29.62
CA ALA A 399 -2.63 -35.76 -28.99
C ALA A 399 -1.60 -36.31 -29.97
N ASP A 400 -2.03 -37.13 -30.94
CA ASP A 400 -1.17 -37.68 -31.98
C ASP A 400 -0.68 -36.59 -32.94
N SER A 401 -1.54 -35.63 -33.30
CA SER A 401 -1.17 -34.47 -34.10
C SER A 401 -0.15 -33.59 -33.35
N TYR A 402 -0.37 -33.37 -32.06
CA TYR A 402 0.57 -32.63 -31.23
C TYR A 402 1.92 -33.34 -31.13
N ARG A 403 1.94 -34.67 -30.80
CA ARG A 403 3.18 -35.47 -30.71
C ARG A 403 3.96 -35.48 -32.00
N ARG A 404 3.29 -35.63 -33.18
CA ARG A 404 3.95 -35.66 -34.49
C ARG A 404 4.44 -34.30 -34.97
N ARG A 405 3.85 -33.19 -34.44
CA ARG A 405 4.11 -31.83 -34.90
C ARG A 405 4.45 -30.87 -33.77
N ALA A 406 4.88 -31.42 -32.63
CA ALA A 406 5.20 -30.63 -31.42
C ALA A 406 6.16 -29.49 -31.76
N GLY A 407 7.21 -29.74 -32.53
CA GLY A 407 8.14 -28.70 -32.96
C GLY A 407 7.49 -27.57 -33.75
N VAL A 408 6.58 -27.90 -34.69
CA VAL A 408 5.87 -26.87 -35.47
C VAL A 408 4.90 -26.09 -34.62
N LEU A 409 4.15 -26.77 -33.75
CA LEU A 409 3.18 -26.11 -32.88
C LEU A 409 3.86 -25.22 -31.83
N ILE A 410 4.98 -25.67 -31.26
CA ILE A 410 5.81 -24.89 -30.37
C ILE A 410 6.39 -23.67 -31.12
N THR A 411 6.89 -23.87 -32.35
CA THR A 411 7.43 -22.75 -33.14
C THR A 411 6.34 -21.73 -33.51
N ILE A 412 5.12 -22.19 -33.88
CA ILE A 412 3.99 -21.29 -34.09
C ILE A 412 3.64 -20.51 -32.81
N GLY A 413 3.60 -21.19 -31.64
CA GLY A 413 3.38 -20.55 -30.35
C GLY A 413 4.45 -19.53 -30.04
N GLN A 414 5.73 -19.86 -30.25
CA GLN A 414 6.85 -18.96 -30.07
C GLN A 414 6.85 -17.73 -30.99
N VAL A 415 6.20 -17.81 -32.16
CA VAL A 415 6.04 -16.65 -33.04
C VAL A 415 4.79 -15.85 -32.69
N TYR A 416 3.70 -16.54 -32.36
CA TYR A 416 2.42 -15.90 -32.07
C TYR A 416 2.45 -15.09 -30.78
N HIS A 417 3.00 -15.64 -29.68
CA HIS A 417 3.04 -14.95 -28.40
C HIS A 417 3.91 -13.68 -28.41
N PRO A 418 5.13 -13.68 -28.98
CA PRO A 418 5.89 -12.44 -29.13
C PRO A 418 5.24 -11.41 -30.05
N ALA A 419 4.54 -11.86 -31.09
CA ALA A 419 3.79 -10.96 -31.98
C ALA A 419 2.60 -10.30 -31.24
N ALA A 420 1.85 -11.08 -30.47
CA ALA A 420 0.76 -10.56 -29.65
C ALA A 420 1.27 -9.61 -28.55
N ALA A 421 2.38 -9.97 -27.89
CA ALA A 421 3.05 -9.08 -26.93
C ALA A 421 3.54 -7.79 -27.61
N GLY A 422 4.10 -7.88 -28.82
CA GLY A 422 4.52 -6.72 -29.61
C GLY A 422 3.37 -5.77 -29.96
N VAL A 423 2.19 -6.29 -30.27
CA VAL A 423 0.99 -5.49 -30.52
C VAL A 423 0.52 -4.81 -29.20
N GLY A 424 0.54 -5.53 -28.09
CA GLY A 424 0.22 -4.96 -26.77
C GLY A 424 1.19 -3.83 -26.37
N LEU A 425 2.48 -4.04 -26.58
CA LEU A 425 3.51 -3.03 -26.34
C LEU A 425 3.35 -1.81 -27.24
N LEU A 426 3.01 -2.00 -28.50
CA LEU A 426 2.74 -0.89 -29.43
C LEU A 426 1.51 -0.09 -29.01
N ALA A 427 0.47 -0.76 -28.54
CA ALA A 427 -0.72 -0.10 -28.02
C ALA A 427 -0.40 0.73 -26.77
N ALA A 428 0.36 0.18 -25.82
CA ALA A 428 0.82 0.89 -24.62
C ALA A 428 1.70 2.11 -24.98
N LEU A 429 2.58 1.98 -25.97
CA LEU A 429 3.42 3.08 -26.45
C LEU A 429 2.59 4.20 -27.11
N LEU A 430 1.57 3.85 -27.87
CA LEU A 430 0.66 4.83 -28.48
C LEU A 430 -0.18 5.55 -27.41
N GLN A 431 -0.59 4.85 -26.37
CA GLN A 431 -1.30 5.45 -25.23
C GLN A 431 -0.39 6.40 -24.44
N SER A 432 0.85 6.03 -24.16
CA SER A 432 1.81 6.90 -23.48
C SER A 432 2.17 8.12 -24.29
N LEU A 433 2.30 8.01 -25.62
CA LEU A 433 2.52 9.16 -26.50
C LEU A 433 1.30 10.08 -26.57
N ALA A 434 0.09 9.54 -26.50
CA ALA A 434 -1.14 10.34 -26.44
C ALA A 434 -1.23 11.11 -25.10
N LEU A 435 -0.89 10.45 -23.99
CA LEU A 435 -0.83 11.08 -22.66
C LEU A 435 0.26 12.18 -22.62
N PHE A 436 1.44 11.90 -23.16
CA PHE A 436 2.52 12.89 -23.27
C PHE A 436 2.12 14.13 -24.09
N ARG A 437 1.36 13.94 -25.17
CA ARG A 437 0.79 15.06 -25.96
C ARG A 437 -0.24 15.86 -25.18
N GLN A 438 -1.05 15.23 -24.32
CA GLN A 438 -1.99 15.93 -23.44
C GLN A 438 -1.25 16.73 -22.37
N LEU A 439 -0.17 16.21 -21.80
CA LEU A 439 0.63 16.88 -20.77
C LEU A 439 1.49 18.03 -21.33
N THR A 440 1.98 17.93 -22.56
CA THR A 440 2.85 18.95 -23.19
C THR A 440 2.09 19.98 -24.03
N GLY A 441 0.83 19.71 -24.38
CA GLY A 441 0.01 20.53 -25.28
C GLY A 441 -1.09 21.37 -24.64
N GLY A 442 -1.22 21.42 -23.33
CA GLY A 442 -2.38 21.96 -22.67
C GLY A 442 -2.20 23.29 -21.94
N SER A 443 -2.07 24.41 -22.67
CA SER A 443 -2.58 25.68 -22.20
C SER A 443 -3.69 26.13 -23.15
N GLY A 444 -4.93 25.70 -22.90
CA GLY A 444 -6.07 26.10 -23.71
C GLY A 444 -7.34 25.38 -23.25
N THR A 445 -8.16 26.09 -22.51
CA THR A 445 -9.51 25.75 -22.08
C THR A 445 -10.33 25.02 -23.14
N ALA A 446 -10.76 23.77 -22.84
CA ALA A 446 -12.02 23.26 -23.40
C ALA A 446 -12.53 22.08 -22.57
N SER A 447 -13.66 22.30 -21.93
CA SER A 447 -14.61 21.32 -21.40
C SER A 447 -14.80 20.15 -22.37
N GLY A 448 -14.41 18.94 -21.95
CA GLY A 448 -14.56 17.72 -22.75
C GLY A 448 -15.15 16.57 -21.96
N ARG A 449 -16.37 16.75 -21.43
CA ARG A 449 -17.26 15.62 -21.14
C ARG A 449 -17.68 15.02 -22.48
N GLY A 450 -17.22 13.79 -22.82
CA GLY A 450 -17.77 13.07 -23.95
C GLY A 450 -16.82 12.21 -24.73
N PHE A 451 -16.12 11.24 -24.09
CA PHE A 451 -15.45 10.16 -24.86
C PHE A 451 -15.30 8.80 -24.15
N LEU A 452 -16.23 8.47 -23.27
CA LEU A 452 -16.20 7.17 -22.56
C LEU A 452 -17.44 6.28 -22.82
N PHE A 453 -18.12 6.43 -23.97
CA PHE A 453 -19.32 5.62 -24.30
C PHE A 453 -19.28 4.96 -25.69
N ALA A 454 -18.17 4.34 -26.08
CA ALA A 454 -18.12 3.68 -27.40
C ALA A 454 -17.34 2.35 -27.46
N LEU A 455 -17.16 1.62 -26.36
CA LEU A 455 -16.62 0.25 -26.40
C LEU A 455 -17.37 -0.73 -25.48
N ARG A 456 -18.70 -0.61 -25.40
CA ARG A 456 -19.58 -1.69 -24.93
C ARG A 456 -20.54 -2.02 -26.06
N GLY A 457 -20.24 -3.07 -26.82
CA GLY A 457 -21.12 -3.62 -27.85
C GLY A 457 -20.36 -4.35 -28.94
N GLY A 458 -20.12 -5.65 -28.71
CA GLY A 458 -19.57 -6.55 -29.74
C GLY A 458 -18.98 -7.79 -29.09
#